data_5fc213f44f4679311b172dfd3e660656
#
_entry.id   5fc213f44f4679311b172dfd3e660656
#
_cell.length_a   1.000
_cell.length_b   1.000
_cell.length_c   1.000
_cell.angle_alpha   90.00
_cell.angle_beta   90.00
_cell.angle_gamma   90.00
#
_symmetry.space_group_name_H-M   'P 1'
#
loop_
_entity.id
_entity.type
_entity.pdbx_description
1 polymer ?
#
loop_
_entity_poly.entity_id
_entity_poly.type
_entity_poly.pdbx_seq_one_letter_code
_entity_poly.pdbx_strand_id
1 'polypeptide(L)'
;MLAIERARRVRASAAVAVSGVVASLSLAVALPVMVASFRESVTQWLDVVLPAELFVRTANSTSAGDTVFFSPEFVQAVAQVQGVQRVSSQRTQALLLDAAKPAVALIARRIDDPAKNLPLVTNPLPVPPGYIGIYVSEAMMDLF
;
A
#
# COMPACT_ATOMS: atom_id res chain seq x y z
N MET A 1 -56.99 25.87 26.14
CA MET A 1 -55.93 26.30 25.20
C MET A 1 -54.50 26.19 25.76
N LEU A 2 -54.21 26.58 26.99
CA LEU A 2 -52.86 26.52 27.62
C LEU A 2 -52.23 25.11 27.68
N ALA A 3 -53.04 24.04 27.86
CA ALA A 3 -52.50 22.68 27.93
C ALA A 3 -51.98 22.16 26.58
N ILE A 4 -52.60 22.56 25.47
CA ILE A 4 -52.21 22.17 24.11
C ILE A 4 -50.90 22.88 23.71
N GLU A 5 -50.76 24.14 24.09
CA GLU A 5 -49.58 24.94 23.83
C GLU A 5 -48.36 24.46 24.65
N ARG A 6 -48.61 24.06 25.91
CA ARG A 6 -47.60 23.44 26.76
C ARG A 6 -47.16 22.08 26.25
N ALA A 7 -48.06 21.26 25.73
CA ALA A 7 -47.73 19.98 25.11
C ALA A 7 -46.93 20.14 23.80
N ARG A 8 -47.21 21.19 23.01
CA ARG A 8 -46.42 21.54 21.81
C ARG A 8 -44.99 22.00 22.14
N ARG A 9 -44.86 22.85 23.18
CA ARG A 9 -43.52 23.30 23.64
C ARG A 9 -42.67 22.16 24.18
N VAL A 10 -43.26 21.25 24.95
CA VAL A 10 -42.58 20.07 25.46
C VAL A 10 -42.09 19.16 24.33
N ARG A 11 -42.90 18.99 23.26
CA ARG A 11 -42.48 18.21 22.08
C ARG A 11 -41.28 18.83 21.33
N ALA A 12 -41.27 20.14 21.14
CA ALA A 12 -40.17 20.83 20.51
C ALA A 12 -38.86 20.70 21.33
N SER A 13 -38.96 20.87 22.64
CA SER A 13 -37.83 20.72 23.55
C SER A 13 -37.31 19.27 23.60
N ALA A 14 -38.22 18.29 23.61
CA ALA A 14 -37.88 16.88 23.55
C ALA A 14 -37.23 16.51 22.20
N ALA A 15 -37.74 17.04 21.09
CA ALA A 15 -37.16 16.81 19.77
C ALA A 15 -35.72 17.33 19.68
N VAL A 16 -35.44 18.53 20.23
CA VAL A 16 -34.04 19.07 20.26
C VAL A 16 -33.14 18.21 21.13
N ALA A 17 -33.62 17.77 22.31
CA ALA A 17 -32.81 16.88 23.15
C ALA A 17 -32.52 15.53 22.49
N VAL A 18 -33.53 14.92 21.86
CA VAL A 18 -33.34 13.65 21.14
C VAL A 18 -32.40 13.81 19.93
N SER A 19 -32.52 14.90 19.16
CA SER A 19 -31.62 15.15 18.05
C SER A 19 -30.16 15.32 18.50
N GLY A 20 -29.92 15.96 19.64
CA GLY A 20 -28.61 16.06 20.22
C GLY A 20 -28.00 14.70 20.62
N VAL A 21 -28.82 13.86 21.27
CA VAL A 21 -28.39 12.49 21.64
C VAL A 21 -28.12 11.65 20.41
N VAL A 22 -29.00 11.70 19.40
CA VAL A 22 -28.80 10.96 18.14
C VAL A 22 -27.54 11.41 17.42
N ALA A 23 -27.31 12.72 17.32
CA ALA A 23 -26.09 13.26 16.70
C ALA A 23 -24.82 12.82 17.44
N SER A 24 -24.82 12.89 18.78
CA SER A 24 -23.69 12.44 19.60
C SER A 24 -23.41 10.94 19.45
N LEU A 25 -24.46 10.12 19.48
CA LEU A 25 -24.35 8.68 19.32
C LEU A 25 -23.87 8.31 17.92
N SER A 26 -24.40 8.97 16.88
CA SER A 26 -23.97 8.76 15.50
C SER A 26 -22.49 9.05 15.34
N LEU A 27 -22.00 10.14 15.91
CA LEU A 27 -20.59 10.50 15.88
C LEU A 27 -19.73 9.49 16.66
N ALA A 28 -20.20 9.07 17.84
CA ALA A 28 -19.50 8.09 18.68
C ALA A 28 -19.38 6.72 18.01
N VAL A 29 -20.28 6.36 17.12
CA VAL A 29 -20.22 5.10 16.33
C VAL A 29 -19.43 5.31 15.04
N ALA A 30 -19.65 6.41 14.34
CA ALA A 30 -19.03 6.67 13.04
C ALA A 30 -17.50 6.77 13.11
N LEU A 31 -16.96 7.43 14.13
CA LEU A 31 -15.52 7.60 14.29
C LEU A 31 -14.76 6.27 14.49
N PRO A 32 -15.14 5.39 15.42
CA PRO A 32 -14.47 4.09 15.56
C PRO A 32 -14.59 3.22 14.32
N VAL A 33 -15.75 3.22 13.63
CA VAL A 33 -15.94 2.47 12.39
C VAL A 33 -15.00 2.98 11.30
N MET A 34 -14.91 4.30 11.13
CA MET A 34 -14.00 4.91 10.16
C MET A 34 -12.53 4.56 10.45
N VAL A 35 -12.11 4.66 11.72
CA VAL A 35 -10.74 4.32 12.12
C VAL A 35 -10.45 2.83 11.90
N ALA A 36 -11.38 1.95 12.25
CA ALA A 36 -11.24 0.51 12.04
C ALA A 36 -11.11 0.17 10.54
N SER A 37 -11.99 0.73 9.70
CA SER A 37 -11.95 0.53 8.25
C SER A 37 -10.67 1.07 7.62
N PHE A 38 -10.18 2.22 8.09
CA PHE A 38 -8.93 2.78 7.62
C PHE A 38 -7.74 1.88 7.98
N ARG A 39 -7.67 1.43 9.24
CA ARG A 39 -6.60 0.51 9.67
C ARG A 39 -6.60 -0.78 8.87
N GLU A 40 -7.77 -1.37 8.67
CA GLU A 40 -7.92 -2.59 7.86
C GLU A 40 -7.43 -2.36 6.42
N SER A 41 -7.86 -1.28 5.78
CA SER A 41 -7.45 -0.93 4.41
C SER A 41 -5.94 -0.71 4.30
N VAL A 42 -5.34 -0.02 5.28
CA VAL A 42 -3.87 0.20 5.31
C VAL A 42 -3.13 -1.11 5.52
N THR A 43 -3.61 -1.98 6.41
CA THR A 43 -2.98 -3.29 6.65
C THR A 43 -3.01 -4.14 5.38
N GLN A 44 -4.16 -4.25 4.73
CA GLN A 44 -4.30 -4.99 3.46
C GLN A 44 -3.41 -4.42 2.36
N TRP A 45 -3.31 -3.10 2.27
CA TRP A 45 -2.42 -2.45 1.31
C TRP A 45 -0.94 -2.76 1.62
N LEU A 46 -0.54 -2.70 2.90
CA LEU A 46 0.83 -3.03 3.31
C LEU A 46 1.19 -4.48 3.01
N ASP A 47 0.28 -5.43 3.22
CA ASP A 47 0.51 -6.84 2.93
C ASP A 47 0.79 -7.09 1.43
N VAL A 48 0.20 -6.27 0.55
CA VAL A 48 0.46 -6.34 -0.89
C VAL A 48 1.77 -5.66 -1.28
N VAL A 49 2.07 -4.49 -0.69
CA VAL A 49 3.24 -3.68 -1.07
C VAL A 49 4.52 -4.18 -0.39
N LEU A 50 4.40 -4.68 0.84
CA LEU A 50 5.52 -5.17 1.66
C LEU A 50 5.30 -6.64 2.02
N PRO A 51 5.42 -7.58 1.06
CA PRO A 51 5.11 -8.99 1.27
C PRO A 51 6.18 -9.74 2.11
N ALA A 52 7.14 -9.05 2.68
CA ALA A 52 8.19 -9.63 3.51
C ALA A 52 8.17 -9.01 4.91
N GLU A 53 8.35 -9.84 5.94
CA GLU A 53 8.42 -9.39 7.33
C GLU A 53 9.75 -8.69 7.65
N LEU A 54 10.82 -9.01 6.91
CA LEU A 54 12.15 -8.46 7.13
C LEU A 54 12.78 -8.01 5.81
N PHE A 55 13.25 -6.76 5.80
CA PHE A 55 14.01 -6.18 4.70
C PHE A 55 15.44 -5.92 5.14
N VAL A 56 16.40 -6.49 4.41
CA VAL A 56 17.83 -6.34 4.67
C VAL A 56 18.48 -5.57 3.53
N ARG A 57 19.24 -4.54 3.86
CA ARG A 57 20.04 -3.78 2.89
C ARG A 57 21.48 -3.64 3.38
N THR A 58 22.39 -3.37 2.46
CA THR A 58 23.77 -3.06 2.83
C THR A 58 23.87 -1.71 3.55
N ALA A 59 24.72 -1.59 4.55
CA ALA A 59 24.89 -0.38 5.35
C ALA A 59 25.36 0.83 4.52
N ASN A 60 26.06 0.59 3.42
CA ASN A 60 26.63 1.61 2.54
C ASN A 60 25.75 1.94 1.33
N SER A 61 24.50 1.46 1.30
CA SER A 61 23.58 1.83 0.23
C SER A 61 23.13 3.27 0.43
N THR A 62 23.62 4.18 -0.40
CA THR A 62 23.13 5.56 -0.46
C THR A 62 22.02 5.67 -1.50
N SER A 63 21.15 6.66 -1.34
CA SER A 63 20.04 6.91 -2.27
C SER A 63 20.46 7.16 -3.73
N ALA A 64 21.76 7.38 -3.97
CA ALA A 64 22.32 7.70 -5.28
C ALA A 64 22.81 6.49 -6.10
N GLY A 65 22.84 5.30 -5.52
CA GLY A 65 23.20 4.08 -6.24
C GLY A 65 23.57 2.94 -5.31
N ASP A 66 22.87 1.84 -5.40
CA ASP A 66 23.25 0.58 -4.77
C ASP A 66 24.44 -0.01 -5.54
N THR A 67 25.65 0.37 -5.14
CA THR A 67 26.89 -0.15 -5.73
C THR A 67 27.42 -1.39 -5.00
N VAL A 68 26.92 -1.64 -3.79
CA VAL A 68 27.34 -2.79 -2.96
C VAL A 68 26.24 -3.83 -2.95
N PHE A 69 26.58 -5.05 -3.32
CA PHE A 69 25.65 -6.18 -3.40
C PHE A 69 25.99 -7.22 -2.36
N PHE A 70 24.99 -7.95 -1.92
CA PHE A 70 25.19 -9.17 -1.16
C PHE A 70 25.81 -10.25 -2.07
N SER A 71 26.79 -10.96 -1.55
CA SER A 71 27.36 -12.10 -2.28
C SER A 71 26.33 -13.25 -2.37
N PRO A 72 26.39 -14.10 -3.42
CA PRO A 72 25.53 -15.26 -3.53
C PRO A 72 25.61 -16.20 -2.31
N GLU A 73 26.81 -16.33 -1.73
CA GLU A 73 27.05 -17.15 -0.54
C GLU A 73 26.30 -16.60 0.67
N PHE A 74 26.29 -15.26 0.84
CA PHE A 74 25.52 -14.63 1.91
C PHE A 74 24.01 -14.87 1.74
N VAL A 75 23.48 -14.73 0.53
CA VAL A 75 22.07 -14.97 0.24
C VAL A 75 21.69 -16.42 0.53
N GLN A 76 22.56 -17.37 0.17
CA GLN A 76 22.37 -18.78 0.48
C GLN A 76 22.43 -19.07 1.99
N ALA A 77 23.38 -18.46 2.70
CA ALA A 77 23.47 -18.59 4.14
C ALA A 77 22.22 -18.07 4.86
N VAL A 78 21.68 -16.94 4.43
CA VAL A 78 20.42 -16.40 4.97
C VAL A 78 19.24 -17.34 4.69
N ALA A 79 19.19 -17.94 3.50
CA ALA A 79 18.13 -18.88 3.16
C ALA A 79 18.13 -20.17 4.01
N GLN A 80 19.29 -20.51 4.61
CA GLN A 80 19.46 -21.68 5.50
C GLN A 80 19.19 -21.38 6.97
N VAL A 81 18.95 -20.12 7.34
CA VAL A 81 18.64 -19.74 8.73
C VAL A 81 17.29 -20.33 9.13
N GLN A 82 17.26 -20.95 10.31
CA GLN A 82 16.02 -21.53 10.85
C GLN A 82 14.94 -20.44 11.02
N GLY A 83 13.76 -20.67 10.48
CA GLY A 83 12.63 -19.75 10.51
C GLY A 83 12.49 -18.90 9.23
N VAL A 84 13.50 -18.90 8.34
CA VAL A 84 13.39 -18.24 7.04
C VAL A 84 12.64 -19.15 6.06
N GLN A 85 11.46 -18.74 5.63
CA GLN A 85 10.67 -19.49 4.66
C GLN A 85 11.08 -19.20 3.21
N ARG A 86 11.41 -17.97 2.91
CA ARG A 86 11.76 -17.53 1.55
C ARG A 86 12.68 -16.30 1.60
N VAL A 87 13.66 -16.27 0.73
CA VAL A 87 14.50 -15.11 0.47
C VAL A 87 14.22 -14.60 -0.93
N SER A 88 13.92 -13.31 -1.07
CA SER A 88 13.72 -12.66 -2.35
C SER A 88 14.72 -11.52 -2.49
N SER A 89 15.57 -11.59 -3.48
CA SER A 89 16.52 -10.54 -3.80
C SER A 89 15.90 -9.54 -4.76
N GLN A 90 16.10 -8.25 -4.51
CA GLN A 90 15.74 -7.21 -5.46
C GLN A 90 16.90 -6.23 -5.65
N ARG A 91 16.95 -5.63 -6.82
CA ARG A 91 17.89 -4.56 -7.16
C ARG A 91 17.13 -3.37 -7.70
N THR A 92 17.45 -2.19 -7.21
CA THR A 92 16.89 -0.94 -7.74
C THR A 92 18.04 -0.16 -8.39
N GLN A 93 17.81 0.34 -9.60
CA GLN A 93 18.76 1.17 -10.34
C GLN A 93 18.02 2.34 -10.98
N ALA A 94 18.58 3.54 -10.83
CA ALA A 94 18.09 4.69 -11.55
C ALA A 94 18.59 4.67 -13.01
N LEU A 95 17.69 4.80 -13.96
CA LEU A 95 17.96 4.88 -15.39
C LEU A 95 17.54 6.24 -15.92
N LEU A 96 18.43 6.92 -16.61
CA LEU A 96 18.10 8.12 -17.37
C LEU A 96 17.85 7.70 -18.82
N LEU A 97 16.57 7.58 -19.20
CA LEU A 97 16.16 7.18 -20.54
C LEU A 97 16.22 8.36 -21.52
N ASP A 98 15.91 9.54 -21.02
CA ASP A 98 15.90 10.80 -21.77
C ASP A 98 16.45 11.91 -20.86
N ALA A 99 17.40 12.67 -21.37
CA ALA A 99 18.03 13.76 -20.62
C ALA A 99 17.08 14.92 -20.26
N ALA A 100 15.97 15.06 -21.00
CA ALA A 100 14.96 16.08 -20.76
C ALA A 100 13.87 15.63 -19.77
N LYS A 101 13.90 14.36 -19.34
CA LYS A 101 12.87 13.76 -18.47
C LYS A 101 13.49 13.25 -17.17
N PRO A 102 12.71 13.06 -16.12
CA PRO A 102 13.22 12.53 -14.86
C PRO A 102 13.75 11.10 -15.02
N ALA A 103 14.73 10.73 -14.19
CA ALA A 103 15.25 9.36 -14.13
C ALA A 103 14.16 8.38 -13.66
N VAL A 104 14.14 7.21 -14.26
CA VAL A 104 13.22 6.11 -13.94
C VAL A 104 13.90 5.12 -13.01
N ALA A 105 13.23 4.67 -11.97
CA ALA A 105 13.71 3.60 -11.10
C ALA A 105 13.37 2.24 -11.72
N LEU A 106 14.40 1.50 -12.16
CA LEU A 106 14.25 0.12 -12.56
C LEU A 106 14.39 -0.79 -11.34
N ILE A 107 13.35 -1.54 -11.03
CA ILE A 107 13.34 -2.53 -9.95
C ILE A 107 13.40 -3.92 -10.57
N ALA A 108 14.56 -4.58 -10.45
CA ALA A 108 14.75 -5.95 -10.89
C ALA A 108 14.52 -6.90 -9.70
N ARG A 109 13.50 -7.74 -9.80
CA ARG A 109 13.17 -8.79 -8.83
C ARG A 109 12.53 -9.98 -9.51
N ARG A 110 12.60 -11.14 -8.87
CA ARG A 110 11.88 -12.31 -9.37
C ARG A 110 10.38 -12.15 -9.11
N ILE A 111 9.57 -12.35 -10.13
CA ILE A 111 8.12 -12.28 -10.06
C ILE A 111 7.59 -13.63 -10.56
N ASP A 112 7.18 -14.50 -9.63
CA ASP A 112 6.71 -15.84 -9.98
C ASP A 112 5.25 -15.80 -10.48
N ASP A 113 4.39 -14.98 -9.87
CA ASP A 113 2.99 -14.78 -10.27
C ASP A 113 2.67 -13.27 -10.27
N PRO A 114 2.72 -12.61 -11.42
CA PRO A 114 2.49 -11.17 -11.51
C PRO A 114 1.12 -10.74 -11.01
N ALA A 115 0.09 -11.55 -11.25
CA ALA A 115 -1.28 -11.22 -10.85
C ALA A 115 -1.46 -11.15 -9.31
N LYS A 116 -0.64 -11.91 -8.56
CA LYS A 116 -0.68 -11.91 -7.09
C LYS A 116 0.35 -11.00 -6.45
N ASN A 117 1.49 -10.81 -7.13
CA ASN A 117 2.65 -10.14 -6.54
C ASN A 117 2.79 -8.67 -6.95
N LEU A 118 1.95 -8.20 -7.86
CA LEU A 118 1.92 -6.82 -8.33
C LEU A 118 0.50 -6.26 -8.27
N PRO A 119 0.31 -5.01 -7.81
CA PRO A 119 -0.96 -4.31 -7.91
C PRO A 119 -1.20 -3.85 -9.37
N LEU A 120 -1.54 -4.80 -10.24
CA LEU A 120 -1.78 -4.53 -11.65
C LEU A 120 -3.16 -3.89 -11.86
N VAL A 121 -3.23 -2.90 -12.74
CA VAL A 121 -4.49 -2.28 -13.18
C VAL A 121 -5.26 -3.20 -14.13
N THR A 122 -4.51 -4.01 -14.93
CA THR A 122 -5.08 -4.96 -15.89
C THR A 122 -4.43 -6.34 -15.74
N ASN A 123 -5.00 -7.35 -16.36
CA ASN A 123 -4.40 -8.67 -16.39
C ASN A 123 -3.02 -8.64 -17.09
N PRO A 124 -2.04 -9.40 -16.56
CA PRO A 124 -0.73 -9.49 -17.18
C PRO A 124 -0.84 -10.05 -18.60
N LEU A 125 -0.11 -9.45 -19.54
CA LEU A 125 -0.03 -9.92 -20.91
C LEU A 125 0.96 -11.09 -21.01
N PRO A 126 0.70 -12.09 -21.89
CA PRO A 126 1.65 -13.14 -22.15
C PRO A 126 2.92 -12.57 -22.79
N VAL A 127 4.08 -13.00 -22.32
CA VAL A 127 5.37 -12.58 -22.87
C VAL A 127 5.74 -13.51 -24.02
N PRO A 128 5.96 -12.99 -25.25
CA PRO A 128 6.40 -13.81 -26.38
C PRO A 128 7.77 -14.46 -26.13
N PRO A 129 8.06 -15.61 -26.74
CA PRO A 129 9.37 -16.23 -26.63
C PRO A 129 10.51 -15.31 -27.11
N GLY A 130 11.59 -15.22 -26.33
CA GLY A 130 12.74 -14.37 -26.61
C GLY A 130 12.65 -12.93 -26.12
N TYR A 131 11.54 -12.56 -25.48
CA TYR A 131 11.37 -11.25 -24.88
C TYR A 131 11.40 -11.35 -23.36
N ILE A 132 11.80 -10.25 -22.70
CA ILE A 132 11.71 -10.08 -21.25
C ILE A 132 10.58 -9.09 -20.98
N GLY A 133 9.56 -9.55 -20.25
CA GLY A 133 8.44 -8.67 -19.86
C GLY A 133 8.86 -7.67 -18.79
N ILE A 134 8.46 -6.43 -18.95
CA ILE A 134 8.58 -5.39 -17.94
C ILE A 134 7.19 -4.84 -17.58
N TYR A 135 7.02 -4.46 -16.32
CA TYR A 135 5.83 -3.79 -15.84
C TYR A 135 6.16 -2.32 -15.62
N VAL A 136 5.35 -1.44 -16.15
CA VAL A 136 5.53 0.01 -16.03
C VAL A 136 4.47 0.59 -15.11
N SER A 137 4.83 1.63 -14.34
CA SER A 137 3.85 2.36 -13.53
C SER A 137 3.00 3.29 -14.41
N GLU A 138 1.79 3.63 -13.95
CA GLU A 138 0.93 4.61 -14.62
C GLU A 138 1.65 5.96 -14.81
N ALA A 139 2.37 6.42 -13.80
CA ALA A 139 3.17 7.65 -13.89
C ALA A 139 4.24 7.60 -15.01
N MET A 140 4.80 6.43 -15.31
CA MET A 140 5.73 6.30 -16.42
C MET A 140 5.02 6.39 -17.76
N MET A 141 3.80 5.89 -17.89
CA MET A 141 2.98 6.01 -19.10
C MET A 141 2.62 7.47 -19.42
N ASP A 142 2.47 8.31 -18.38
CA ASP A 142 2.18 9.74 -18.56
C ASP A 142 3.42 10.56 -18.92
N LEU A 143 4.61 10.09 -18.52
CA LEU A 143 5.87 10.81 -18.69
C LEU A 143 6.59 10.47 -20.02
N PHE A 144 6.40 9.27 -20.54
CA PHE A 144 7.13 8.72 -21.70
C PHE A 144 6.21 8.27 -22.82
#